data_64263277c50d57cf3c905a0695fafa8e
#
_entry.id   64263277c50d57cf3c905a0695fafa8e
#
_cell.length_a   1.000
_cell.length_b   1.000
_cell.length_c   1.000
_cell.angle_alpha   90.00
_cell.angle_beta   90.00
_cell.angle_gamma   90.00
#
_symmetry.space_group_name_H-M   'P 1'
#
loop_
_entity.id
_entity.type
_entity.pdbx_description
1 polymer ?
#
loop_
_entity_poly.entity_id
_entity_poly.type
_entity_poly.pdbx_seq_one_letter_code
_entity_poly.pdbx_strand_id
1 'polypeptide(L)'
;MAAKIGIRILVVEDNPAVLELLRKGMEPCGEILVATDGADALLKAIEEHPDLILSDYQMPGLDGRQLYEKLRAREQTKKIPFIFMANKADIEERLRQFTDGVEDYIVKPFFVRDVVARTKKVADRLHLEKLQTTARRPGVIEGRLEEMNVIDLFQSLEMGSKSCRLTLSNGKEKCEIFVENGQVYDAVLGNAAGDEAVYKAVEWNQGTFEIDFSGKSKQRRTTRSTQGLLMEALRLLDEARRDQVEG
;
A
#
# COMPACT_ATOMS: atom_id res chain seq x y z
N MET A 1 -4.21 -6.55 17.85
CA MET A 1 -5.06 -6.45 16.66
C MET A 1 -4.46 -5.39 15.77
N ALA A 2 -3.97 -5.73 14.57
CA ALA A 2 -3.50 -4.72 13.63
C ALA A 2 -4.67 -3.79 13.30
N ALA A 3 -4.46 -2.47 13.42
CA ALA A 3 -5.47 -1.50 13.01
C ALA A 3 -5.74 -1.71 11.51
N LYS A 4 -7.00 -1.90 11.14
CA LYS A 4 -7.40 -2.06 9.75
C LYS A 4 -7.06 -0.75 9.03
N ILE A 5 -6.21 -0.82 8.03
CA ILE A 5 -6.02 0.26 7.07
C ILE A 5 -7.40 0.63 6.56
N GLY A 6 -7.79 1.91 6.61
CA GLY A 6 -9.14 2.38 6.25
C GLY A 6 -9.45 2.29 4.74
N ILE A 7 -8.91 1.27 4.07
CA ILE A 7 -9.08 0.92 2.65
C ILE A 7 -10.02 -0.27 2.53
N ARG A 8 -11.04 -0.18 1.69
CA ARG A 8 -11.95 -1.26 1.34
C ARG A 8 -11.55 -1.88 0.01
N ILE A 9 -11.32 -3.18 0.00
CA ILE A 9 -10.88 -3.94 -1.17
C ILE A 9 -11.95 -4.95 -1.54
N LEU A 10 -12.50 -4.85 -2.76
CA LEU A 10 -13.42 -5.84 -3.30
C LEU A 10 -12.64 -6.92 -4.05
N VAL A 11 -12.71 -8.16 -3.56
CA VAL A 11 -12.11 -9.35 -4.18
C VAL A 11 -13.19 -10.12 -4.92
N VAL A 12 -12.97 -10.36 -6.21
CA VAL A 12 -13.91 -11.03 -7.12
C VAL A 12 -13.27 -12.29 -7.67
N GLU A 13 -13.80 -13.44 -7.33
CA GLU A 13 -13.28 -14.75 -7.75
C GLU A 13 -14.43 -15.76 -7.69
N ASP A 14 -14.66 -16.51 -8.77
CA ASP A 14 -15.78 -17.46 -8.87
C ASP A 14 -15.50 -18.79 -8.18
N ASN A 15 -14.22 -19.12 -7.92
CA ASN A 15 -13.85 -20.29 -7.15
C ASN A 15 -13.91 -19.98 -5.64
N PRO A 16 -14.86 -20.60 -4.88
CA PRO A 16 -15.04 -20.26 -3.46
C PRO A 16 -13.82 -20.61 -2.59
N ALA A 17 -13.04 -21.64 -2.97
CA ALA A 17 -11.84 -22.00 -2.22
C ALA A 17 -10.72 -20.97 -2.41
N VAL A 18 -10.53 -20.46 -3.64
CA VAL A 18 -9.56 -19.40 -3.93
C VAL A 18 -10.02 -18.10 -3.29
N LEU A 19 -11.29 -17.74 -3.40
CA LEU A 19 -11.87 -16.55 -2.78
C LEU A 19 -11.63 -16.51 -1.27
N GLU A 20 -11.86 -17.62 -0.57
CA GLU A 20 -11.66 -17.70 0.89
C GLU A 20 -10.17 -17.62 1.27
N LEU A 21 -9.28 -18.20 0.47
CA LEU A 21 -7.83 -18.06 0.67
C LEU A 21 -7.37 -16.63 0.48
N LEU A 22 -7.85 -15.95 -0.56
CA LEU A 22 -7.55 -14.53 -0.80
C LEU A 22 -8.12 -13.65 0.32
N ARG A 23 -9.40 -13.87 0.70
CA ARG A 23 -10.05 -13.11 1.77
C ARG A 23 -9.24 -13.14 3.07
N LYS A 24 -8.83 -14.34 3.50
CA LYS A 24 -8.02 -14.51 4.73
C LYS A 24 -6.62 -13.92 4.59
N GLY A 25 -5.96 -14.19 3.46
CA GLY A 25 -4.60 -13.71 3.23
C GLY A 25 -4.50 -12.18 3.14
N MET A 26 -5.57 -11.52 2.66
CA MET A 26 -5.58 -10.09 2.43
C MET A 26 -6.10 -9.25 3.61
N GLU A 27 -6.47 -9.85 4.74
CA GLU A 27 -6.87 -9.11 5.96
C GLU A 27 -5.87 -8.01 6.37
N PRO A 28 -4.54 -8.19 6.20
CA PRO A 28 -3.58 -7.12 6.48
C PRO A 28 -3.63 -5.94 5.51
N CYS A 29 -4.27 -6.08 4.34
CA CYS A 29 -4.34 -5.03 3.32
C CYS A 29 -5.47 -4.02 3.56
N GLY A 30 -6.51 -4.39 4.34
CA GLY A 30 -7.67 -3.54 4.59
C GLY A 30 -8.93 -4.32 4.95
N GLU A 31 -10.08 -3.68 4.78
CA GLU A 31 -11.39 -4.30 4.88
C GLU A 31 -11.71 -5.05 3.57
N ILE A 32 -11.96 -6.36 3.66
CA ILE A 32 -12.15 -7.19 2.48
C ILE A 32 -13.64 -7.44 2.25
N LEU A 33 -14.13 -6.93 1.13
CA LEU A 33 -15.41 -7.27 0.54
C LEU A 33 -15.20 -8.40 -0.48
N VAL A 34 -16.14 -9.30 -0.63
CA VAL A 34 -16.03 -10.44 -1.54
C VAL A 34 -17.23 -10.50 -2.49
N ALA A 35 -16.97 -10.93 -3.72
CA ALA A 35 -18.00 -11.27 -4.71
C ALA A 35 -17.63 -12.55 -5.45
N THR A 36 -18.61 -13.37 -5.77
CA THR A 36 -18.43 -14.67 -6.44
C THR A 36 -18.64 -14.62 -7.94
N ASP A 37 -19.10 -13.48 -8.45
CA ASP A 37 -19.29 -13.25 -9.89
C ASP A 37 -19.25 -11.75 -10.20
N GLY A 38 -19.13 -11.41 -11.49
CA GLY A 38 -19.03 -10.02 -11.93
C GLY A 38 -20.29 -9.19 -11.73
N ALA A 39 -21.48 -9.79 -11.68
CA ALA A 39 -22.74 -9.07 -11.48
C ALA A 39 -22.87 -8.62 -10.00
N ASP A 40 -22.60 -9.54 -9.06
CA ASP A 40 -22.52 -9.23 -7.62
C ASP A 40 -21.41 -8.18 -7.36
N ALA A 41 -20.26 -8.35 -8.01
CA ALA A 41 -19.16 -7.38 -7.90
C ALA A 41 -19.54 -5.97 -8.38
N LEU A 42 -20.28 -5.86 -9.49
CA LEU A 42 -20.74 -4.57 -10.00
C LEU A 42 -21.71 -3.89 -9.02
N LEU A 43 -22.65 -4.64 -8.44
CA LEU A 43 -23.59 -4.12 -7.45
C LEU A 43 -22.86 -3.64 -6.19
N LYS A 44 -21.96 -4.48 -5.64
CA LYS A 44 -21.14 -4.11 -4.48
C LYS A 44 -20.24 -2.91 -4.74
N ALA A 45 -19.66 -2.80 -5.93
CA ALA A 45 -18.86 -1.63 -6.29
C ALA A 45 -19.67 -0.33 -6.27
N ILE A 46 -20.97 -0.38 -6.64
CA ILE A 46 -21.88 0.77 -6.62
C ILE A 46 -22.36 1.09 -5.21
N GLU A 47 -22.69 0.08 -4.41
CA GLU A 47 -23.30 0.25 -3.08
C GLU A 47 -22.25 0.51 -2.00
N GLU A 48 -21.14 -0.27 -2.03
CA GLU A 48 -20.13 -0.27 -0.97
C GLU A 48 -18.95 0.70 -1.24
N HIS A 49 -18.83 1.21 -2.48
CA HIS A 49 -17.75 2.13 -2.89
C HIS A 49 -16.36 1.67 -2.44
N PRO A 50 -15.87 0.49 -2.91
CA PRO A 50 -14.53 0.02 -2.55
C PRO A 50 -13.44 0.98 -3.08
N ASP A 51 -12.34 1.03 -2.37
CA ASP A 51 -11.19 1.85 -2.75
C ASP A 51 -10.28 1.13 -3.79
N LEU A 52 -10.41 -0.20 -3.91
CA LEU A 52 -9.65 -1.04 -4.85
C LEU A 52 -10.48 -2.27 -5.21
N ILE A 53 -10.39 -2.71 -6.46
CA ILE A 53 -10.98 -3.97 -6.92
C ILE A 53 -9.86 -4.90 -7.40
N LEU A 54 -9.85 -6.13 -6.88
CA LEU A 54 -9.04 -7.26 -7.35
C LEU A 54 -9.97 -8.29 -7.94
N SER A 55 -9.89 -8.54 -9.25
CA SER A 55 -10.84 -9.42 -9.95
C SER A 55 -10.15 -10.49 -10.77
N ASP A 56 -10.67 -11.71 -10.71
CA ASP A 56 -10.40 -12.68 -11.74
C ASP A 56 -10.86 -12.14 -13.11
N TYR A 57 -10.08 -12.45 -14.12
CA TYR A 57 -10.40 -12.13 -15.50
C TYR A 57 -11.45 -13.07 -16.09
N GLN A 58 -11.32 -14.37 -15.81
CA GLN A 58 -12.20 -15.41 -16.38
C GLN A 58 -13.21 -15.87 -15.34
N MET A 59 -14.43 -15.38 -15.44
CA MET A 59 -15.56 -15.79 -14.61
C MET A 59 -16.78 -16.07 -15.47
N PRO A 60 -17.66 -17.00 -15.05
CA PRO A 60 -18.94 -17.24 -15.73
C PRO A 60 -19.85 -15.99 -15.73
N GLY A 61 -20.58 -15.79 -16.80
CA GLY A 61 -21.52 -14.67 -16.93
C GLY A 61 -20.82 -13.36 -17.25
N LEU A 62 -20.73 -12.43 -16.29
CA LEU A 62 -20.01 -11.18 -16.41
C LEU A 62 -18.54 -11.40 -16.04
N ASP A 63 -17.66 -11.48 -17.03
CA ASP A 63 -16.23 -11.67 -16.82
C ASP A 63 -15.54 -10.40 -16.27
N GLY A 64 -14.27 -10.53 -15.85
CA GLY A 64 -13.51 -9.42 -15.23
C GLY A 64 -13.30 -8.25 -16.19
N ARG A 65 -13.16 -8.49 -17.49
CA ARG A 65 -13.07 -7.44 -18.52
C ARG A 65 -14.37 -6.67 -18.63
N GLN A 66 -15.49 -7.38 -18.76
CA GLN A 66 -16.82 -6.76 -18.87
C GLN A 66 -17.17 -5.99 -17.59
N LEU A 67 -16.78 -6.52 -16.41
CA LEU A 67 -16.90 -5.82 -15.14
C LEU A 67 -16.13 -4.50 -15.16
N TYR A 68 -14.86 -4.53 -15.55
CA TYR A 68 -14.02 -3.34 -15.69
C TYR A 68 -14.64 -2.31 -16.64
N GLU A 69 -15.07 -2.70 -17.83
CA GLU A 69 -15.69 -1.82 -18.82
C GLU A 69 -16.97 -1.17 -18.27
N LYS A 70 -17.82 -1.94 -17.56
CA LYS A 70 -19.04 -1.42 -16.94
C LYS A 70 -18.74 -0.46 -15.79
N LEU A 71 -17.69 -0.68 -15.01
CA LEU A 71 -17.25 0.24 -13.96
C LEU A 71 -16.71 1.55 -14.56
N ARG A 72 -15.91 1.49 -15.63
CA ARG A 72 -15.38 2.69 -16.32
C ARG A 72 -16.48 3.53 -16.98
N ALA A 73 -17.57 2.92 -17.40
CA ALA A 73 -18.73 3.61 -17.97
C ALA A 73 -19.57 4.43 -16.98
N ARG A 74 -19.33 4.34 -15.66
CA ARG A 74 -20.12 4.99 -14.62
C ARG A 74 -19.31 6.02 -13.84
N GLU A 75 -19.83 7.23 -13.69
CA GLU A 75 -19.18 8.34 -12.96
C GLU A 75 -18.76 7.95 -11.54
N GLN A 76 -19.58 7.17 -10.85
CA GLN A 76 -19.34 6.78 -9.44
C GLN A 76 -18.22 5.75 -9.26
N THR A 77 -17.96 4.91 -10.27
CA THR A 77 -17.01 3.79 -10.16
C THR A 77 -15.84 3.89 -11.13
N LYS A 78 -15.86 4.80 -12.10
CA LYS A 78 -14.84 4.89 -13.16
C LYS A 78 -13.42 5.15 -12.66
N LYS A 79 -13.27 5.70 -11.46
CA LYS A 79 -11.96 6.03 -10.87
C LYS A 79 -11.46 4.95 -9.91
N ILE A 80 -12.25 3.91 -9.62
CA ILE A 80 -11.83 2.87 -8.69
C ILE A 80 -10.64 2.11 -9.32
N PRO A 81 -9.48 2.07 -8.67
CA PRO A 81 -8.32 1.30 -9.12
C PRO A 81 -8.64 -0.18 -9.26
N PHE A 82 -8.03 -0.84 -10.24
CA PHE A 82 -8.37 -2.21 -10.60
C PHE A 82 -7.10 -3.06 -10.79
N ILE A 83 -7.10 -4.26 -10.21
CA ILE A 83 -6.06 -5.28 -10.40
C ILE A 83 -6.72 -6.49 -11.05
N PHE A 84 -6.14 -6.97 -12.15
CA PHE A 84 -6.58 -8.21 -12.79
C PHE A 84 -5.77 -9.41 -12.31
N MET A 85 -6.46 -10.53 -12.05
CA MET A 85 -5.85 -11.86 -11.93
C MET A 85 -6.16 -12.64 -13.20
N ALA A 86 -5.15 -12.97 -14.02
CA ALA A 86 -5.36 -13.60 -15.32
C ALA A 86 -4.18 -14.50 -15.70
N ASN A 87 -4.37 -15.38 -16.68
CA ASN A 87 -3.25 -16.10 -17.26
C ASN A 87 -2.37 -15.16 -18.11
N LYS A 88 -1.14 -15.61 -18.40
CA LYS A 88 -0.16 -14.81 -19.13
C LYS A 88 -0.63 -14.40 -20.53
N ALA A 89 -1.29 -15.31 -21.24
CA ALA A 89 -1.77 -15.06 -22.60
C ALA A 89 -2.85 -13.97 -22.64
N ASP A 90 -3.83 -14.03 -21.73
CA ASP A 90 -4.88 -13.01 -21.63
C ASP A 90 -4.30 -11.63 -21.29
N ILE A 91 -3.26 -11.58 -20.43
CA ILE A 91 -2.59 -10.32 -20.10
C ILE A 91 -1.91 -9.74 -21.33
N GLU A 92 -1.14 -10.54 -22.06
CA GLU A 92 -0.35 -10.09 -23.21
C GLU A 92 -1.23 -9.70 -24.39
N GLU A 93 -2.27 -10.45 -24.67
CA GLU A 93 -3.09 -10.29 -25.87
C GLU A 93 -4.28 -9.34 -25.68
N ARG A 94 -4.83 -9.26 -24.47
CA ARG A 94 -6.14 -8.61 -24.24
C ARG A 94 -6.14 -7.51 -23.20
N LEU A 95 -5.35 -7.63 -22.12
CA LEU A 95 -5.45 -6.75 -20.97
C LEU A 95 -4.49 -5.57 -21.00
N ARG A 96 -3.31 -5.69 -21.63
CA ARG A 96 -2.32 -4.60 -21.69
C ARG A 96 -2.79 -3.33 -22.38
N GLN A 97 -3.87 -3.40 -23.16
CA GLN A 97 -4.50 -2.22 -23.74
C GLN A 97 -5.30 -1.37 -22.74
N PHE A 98 -5.68 -1.96 -21.59
CA PHE A 98 -6.39 -1.23 -20.54
C PHE A 98 -5.39 -0.56 -19.61
N THR A 99 -5.29 0.74 -19.68
CA THR A 99 -4.34 1.54 -18.88
C THR A 99 -5.02 2.47 -17.88
N ASP A 100 -6.31 2.77 -18.11
CA ASP A 100 -7.04 3.72 -17.27
C ASP A 100 -7.46 3.10 -15.93
N GLY A 101 -6.68 3.39 -14.87
CA GLY A 101 -6.94 2.89 -13.52
C GLY A 101 -6.69 1.39 -13.34
N VAL A 102 -5.94 0.74 -14.24
CA VAL A 102 -5.37 -0.60 -13.99
C VAL A 102 -4.04 -0.43 -13.28
N GLU A 103 -3.99 -0.93 -12.05
CA GLU A 103 -2.83 -0.78 -11.17
C GLU A 103 -1.80 -1.89 -11.35
N ASP A 104 -2.27 -3.13 -11.57
CA ASP A 104 -1.38 -4.29 -11.74
C ASP A 104 -2.11 -5.46 -12.43
N TYR A 105 -1.31 -6.42 -12.89
CA TYR A 105 -1.75 -7.70 -13.43
C TYR A 105 -1.06 -8.83 -12.69
N ILE A 106 -1.85 -9.70 -12.05
CA ILE A 106 -1.36 -10.86 -11.31
C ILE A 106 -1.50 -12.09 -12.19
N VAL A 107 -0.37 -12.73 -12.53
CA VAL A 107 -0.35 -13.89 -13.42
C VAL A 107 -0.79 -15.14 -12.66
N LYS A 108 -1.79 -15.85 -13.18
CA LYS A 108 -2.17 -17.21 -12.72
C LYS A 108 -1.25 -18.27 -13.38
N PRO A 109 -0.78 -19.30 -12.62
CA PRO A 109 -1.02 -19.57 -11.21
C PRO A 109 -0.16 -18.66 -10.31
N PHE A 110 -0.67 -18.30 -9.13
CA PHE A 110 -0.02 -17.44 -8.16
C PHE A 110 0.04 -18.05 -6.76
N PHE A 111 0.94 -17.57 -5.94
CA PHE A 111 0.90 -17.79 -4.49
C PHE A 111 0.12 -16.64 -3.83
N VAL A 112 -0.72 -16.95 -2.84
CA VAL A 112 -1.51 -15.94 -2.12
C VAL A 112 -0.62 -14.83 -1.54
N ARG A 113 0.57 -15.17 -1.00
CA ARG A 113 1.55 -14.20 -0.49
C ARG A 113 1.96 -13.15 -1.52
N ASP A 114 2.05 -13.53 -2.82
CA ASP A 114 2.47 -12.63 -3.88
C ASP A 114 1.32 -11.67 -4.24
N VAL A 115 0.08 -12.19 -4.24
CA VAL A 115 -1.14 -11.37 -4.40
C VAL A 115 -1.23 -10.35 -3.26
N VAL A 116 -1.07 -10.81 -2.02
CA VAL A 116 -1.10 -9.96 -0.81
C VAL A 116 -0.03 -8.87 -0.90
N ALA A 117 1.22 -9.22 -1.23
CA ALA A 117 2.32 -8.25 -1.29
C ALA A 117 2.07 -7.16 -2.35
N ARG A 118 1.53 -7.53 -3.53
CA ARG A 118 1.21 -6.57 -4.60
C ARG A 118 0.01 -5.70 -4.25
N THR A 119 -1.06 -6.31 -3.75
CA THR A 119 -2.27 -5.58 -3.36
C THR A 119 -1.99 -4.63 -2.19
N LYS A 120 -1.18 -5.06 -1.21
CA LYS A 120 -0.79 -4.21 -0.08
C LYS A 120 -0.09 -2.94 -0.54
N LYS A 121 0.86 -3.03 -1.46
CA LYS A 121 1.54 -1.84 -2.01
C LYS A 121 0.56 -0.82 -2.59
N VAL A 122 -0.44 -1.29 -3.34
CA VAL A 122 -1.47 -0.41 -3.92
C VAL A 122 -2.37 0.16 -2.82
N ALA A 123 -2.81 -0.67 -1.88
CA ALA A 123 -3.66 -0.26 -0.76
C ALA A 123 -2.99 0.80 0.13
N ASP A 124 -1.70 0.63 0.46
CA ASP A 124 -0.93 1.59 1.25
C ASP A 124 -0.81 2.95 0.54
N ARG A 125 -0.57 2.94 -0.79
CA ARG A 125 -0.57 4.18 -1.59
C ARG A 125 -1.94 4.87 -1.59
N LEU A 126 -3.03 4.12 -1.82
CA LEU A 126 -4.39 4.66 -1.81
C LEU A 126 -4.79 5.21 -0.43
N HIS A 127 -4.32 4.57 0.64
CA HIS A 127 -4.54 5.06 1.99
C HIS A 127 -3.90 6.43 2.20
N LEU A 128 -2.64 6.62 1.77
CA LEU A 128 -1.99 7.94 1.81
C LEU A 128 -2.75 8.99 0.98
N GLU A 129 -3.18 8.64 -0.23
CA GLU A 129 -3.95 9.56 -1.08
C GLU A 129 -5.28 9.96 -0.43
N LYS A 130 -5.96 9.01 0.24
CA LYS A 130 -7.20 9.25 0.97
C LYS A 130 -6.98 10.16 2.18
N LEU A 131 -5.89 9.98 2.92
CA LEU A 131 -5.51 10.87 4.02
C LEU A 131 -5.22 12.29 3.52
N GLN A 132 -4.59 12.46 2.34
CA GLN A 132 -4.35 13.77 1.73
C GLN A 132 -5.65 14.55 1.47
N THR A 133 -6.69 13.87 0.98
CA THR A 133 -7.97 14.50 0.67
C THR A 133 -8.77 14.87 1.92
N THR A 134 -8.53 14.19 3.04
CA THR A 134 -9.21 14.44 4.33
C THR A 134 -8.40 15.34 5.28
N ALA A 135 -7.19 15.72 4.91
CA ALA A 135 -6.29 16.51 5.76
C ALA A 135 -6.89 17.87 6.15
N ARG A 136 -6.86 18.19 7.44
CA ARG A 136 -7.29 19.49 7.98
C ARG A 136 -6.42 20.66 7.51
N ARG A 137 -5.17 20.39 7.08
CA ARG A 137 -4.23 21.35 6.49
C ARG A 137 -3.87 20.90 5.08
N PRO A 138 -4.07 21.74 4.04
CA PRO A 138 -3.68 21.40 2.68
C PRO A 138 -2.19 21.03 2.61
N GLY A 139 -1.86 19.87 2.02
CA GLY A 139 -0.49 19.41 1.88
C GLY A 139 0.13 18.73 3.11
N VAL A 140 -0.64 18.52 4.18
CA VAL A 140 -0.19 17.80 5.39
C VAL A 140 -1.08 16.59 5.63
N ILE A 141 -0.45 15.43 5.85
CA ILE A 141 -1.12 14.18 6.26
C ILE A 141 -0.67 13.85 7.68
N GLU A 142 -1.62 13.52 8.52
CA GLU A 142 -1.38 13.06 9.89
C GLU A 142 -1.98 11.66 10.07
N GLY A 143 -1.30 10.78 10.82
CA GLY A 143 -1.78 9.44 11.09
C GLY A 143 -1.03 8.79 12.27
N ARG A 144 -1.32 7.51 12.52
CA ARG A 144 -0.74 6.73 13.61
C ARG A 144 0.12 5.61 13.07
N LEU A 145 1.26 5.35 13.74
CA LEU A 145 2.20 4.29 13.35
C LEU A 145 1.61 2.89 13.55
N GLU A 146 0.61 2.75 14.43
CA GLU A 146 -0.14 1.50 14.61
C GLU A 146 -1.03 1.16 13.40
N GLU A 147 -1.41 2.17 12.61
CA GLU A 147 -2.24 2.02 11.40
C GLU A 147 -1.38 1.84 10.15
N MET A 148 -0.25 2.53 10.09
CA MET A 148 0.69 2.51 8.97
C MET A 148 2.11 2.67 9.52
N ASN A 149 2.88 1.59 9.55
CA ASN A 149 4.24 1.60 10.10
C ASN A 149 5.23 2.35 9.20
N VAL A 150 6.43 2.60 9.71
CA VAL A 150 7.47 3.40 9.01
C VAL A 150 7.89 2.76 7.69
N ILE A 151 7.92 1.43 7.61
CA ILE A 151 8.27 0.69 6.38
C ILE A 151 7.21 0.92 5.31
N ASP A 152 5.93 0.79 5.67
CA ASP A 152 4.80 1.00 4.77
C ASP A 152 4.77 2.46 4.26
N LEU A 153 5.07 3.44 5.14
CA LEU A 153 5.21 4.85 4.76
C LEU A 153 6.29 5.05 3.68
N PHE A 154 7.48 4.50 3.89
CA PHE A 154 8.57 4.63 2.91
C PHE A 154 8.24 3.97 1.59
N GLN A 155 7.68 2.76 1.60
CA GLN A 155 7.27 2.06 0.39
C GLN A 155 6.21 2.85 -0.40
N SER A 156 5.24 3.42 0.30
CA SER A 156 4.19 4.22 -0.33
C SER A 156 4.71 5.53 -0.93
N LEU A 157 5.63 6.21 -0.23
CA LEU A 157 6.28 7.42 -0.72
C LEU A 157 7.19 7.13 -1.92
N GLU A 158 7.94 6.01 -1.90
CA GLU A 158 8.79 5.57 -3.01
C GLU A 158 7.95 5.24 -4.23
N MET A 159 6.89 4.43 -4.08
CA MET A 159 5.99 4.04 -5.16
C MET A 159 5.28 5.23 -5.81
N GLY A 160 4.88 6.21 -4.99
CA GLY A 160 4.28 7.46 -5.47
C GLY A 160 5.29 8.49 -5.96
N SER A 161 6.61 8.22 -5.89
CA SER A 161 7.69 9.17 -6.22
C SER A 161 7.48 10.54 -5.55
N LYS A 162 7.00 10.53 -4.30
CA LYS A 162 6.64 11.75 -3.58
C LYS A 162 7.86 12.39 -2.93
N SER A 163 7.84 13.73 -2.85
CA SER A 163 8.80 14.52 -2.08
C SER A 163 8.08 15.15 -0.89
N CYS A 164 8.62 14.98 0.32
CA CYS A 164 7.98 15.47 1.54
C CYS A 164 8.97 15.54 2.71
N ARG A 165 8.54 16.18 3.79
CA ARG A 165 9.09 16.00 5.12
C ARG A 165 8.16 15.07 5.90
N LEU A 166 8.67 13.94 6.33
CA LEU A 166 7.99 13.00 7.23
C LEU A 166 8.49 13.24 8.65
N THR A 167 7.59 13.56 9.55
CA THR A 167 7.87 13.72 10.97
C THR A 167 7.24 12.56 11.72
N LEU A 168 8.03 11.80 12.46
CA LEU A 168 7.59 10.72 13.33
C LEU A 168 7.71 11.16 14.79
N SER A 169 6.77 10.75 15.66
CA SER A 169 6.85 10.99 17.08
C SER A 169 6.31 9.81 17.87
N ASN A 170 7.09 9.30 18.81
CA ASN A 170 6.68 8.25 19.76
C ASN A 170 6.28 8.81 21.15
N GLY A 171 6.08 10.13 21.23
CA GLY A 171 5.75 10.84 22.46
C GLY A 171 6.96 11.23 23.33
N LYS A 172 8.13 10.61 23.14
CA LYS A 172 9.39 10.93 23.83
C LYS A 172 10.40 11.58 22.88
N GLU A 173 10.46 11.08 21.66
CA GLU A 173 11.41 11.48 20.64
C GLU A 173 10.68 11.88 19.35
N LYS A 174 11.34 12.71 18.57
CA LYS A 174 10.89 13.17 17.27
C LYS A 174 11.95 12.86 16.24
N CYS A 175 11.56 12.20 15.14
CA CYS A 175 12.41 11.95 14.00
C CYS A 175 11.88 12.77 12.81
N GLU A 176 12.74 13.54 12.18
CA GLU A 176 12.44 14.26 10.93
C GLU A 176 13.18 13.57 9.79
N ILE A 177 12.43 13.14 8.77
CA ILE A 177 12.92 12.42 7.60
C ILE A 177 12.51 13.19 6.36
N PHE A 178 13.46 13.45 5.47
CA PHE A 178 13.23 14.13 4.21
C PHE A 178 13.30 13.13 3.07
N VAL A 179 12.23 13.09 2.28
CA VAL A 179 12.09 12.23 1.11
C VAL A 179 12.08 13.11 -0.13
N GLU A 180 12.86 12.74 -1.15
CA GLU A 180 12.90 13.40 -2.44
C GLU A 180 12.71 12.36 -3.55
N ASN A 181 11.68 12.55 -4.39
CA ASN A 181 11.31 11.62 -5.46
C ASN A 181 11.18 10.15 -4.96
N GLY A 182 10.59 9.96 -3.79
CA GLY A 182 10.42 8.66 -3.16
C GLY A 182 11.66 8.09 -2.46
N GLN A 183 12.80 8.78 -2.56
CA GLN A 183 14.04 8.33 -1.90
C GLN A 183 14.28 9.11 -0.60
N VAL A 184 14.64 8.38 0.46
CA VAL A 184 15.06 9.01 1.72
C VAL A 184 16.37 9.73 1.48
N TYR A 185 16.33 11.03 1.66
CA TYR A 185 17.44 11.95 1.36
C TYR A 185 18.20 12.35 2.60
N ASP A 186 17.46 12.53 3.69
CA ASP A 186 18.02 12.94 4.98
C ASP A 186 17.13 12.45 6.13
N ALA A 187 17.72 12.22 7.30
CA ALA A 187 16.98 11.90 8.52
C ALA A 187 17.72 12.47 9.75
N VAL A 188 16.95 12.88 10.76
CA VAL A 188 17.48 13.39 12.03
C VAL A 188 16.63 12.87 13.18
N LEU A 189 17.28 12.25 14.16
CA LEU A 189 16.68 11.75 15.40
C LEU A 189 17.63 12.05 16.57
N GLY A 190 17.36 13.10 17.32
CA GLY A 190 18.25 13.53 18.39
C GLY A 190 19.66 13.80 17.89
N ASN A 191 20.64 13.01 18.33
CA ASN A 191 22.04 13.07 17.89
C ASN A 191 22.36 12.19 16.69
N ALA A 192 21.43 11.29 16.29
CA ALA A 192 21.60 10.44 15.12
C ALA A 192 21.16 11.18 13.84
N ALA A 193 21.87 10.93 12.72
CA ALA A 193 21.55 11.52 11.44
C ALA A 193 21.80 10.55 10.28
N GLY A 194 21.16 10.79 9.13
CA GLY A 194 21.29 9.95 7.94
C GLY A 194 20.79 8.52 8.18
N ASP A 195 21.55 7.52 7.72
CA ASP A 195 21.17 6.11 7.77
C ASP A 195 20.84 5.63 9.20
N GLU A 196 21.65 6.04 10.20
CA GLU A 196 21.45 5.66 11.60
C GLU A 196 20.11 6.16 12.16
N ALA A 197 19.70 7.38 11.83
CA ALA A 197 18.42 7.94 12.25
C ALA A 197 17.24 7.15 11.64
N VAL A 198 17.38 6.70 10.39
CA VAL A 198 16.38 5.86 9.72
C VAL A 198 16.25 4.51 10.40
N TYR A 199 17.38 3.85 10.75
CA TYR A 199 17.36 2.54 11.40
C TYR A 199 16.62 2.59 12.73
N LYS A 200 16.91 3.59 13.56
CA LYS A 200 16.19 3.80 14.84
C LYS A 200 14.71 4.12 14.67
N ALA A 201 14.36 4.88 13.63
CA ALA A 201 12.97 5.24 13.36
C ALA A 201 12.13 4.05 12.89
N VAL A 202 12.71 3.09 12.15
CA VAL A 202 12.03 1.88 11.69
C VAL A 202 11.64 0.95 12.83
N GLU A 203 12.28 1.04 14.00
CA GLU A 203 11.93 0.28 15.20
C GLU A 203 10.59 0.74 15.83
N TRP A 204 10.13 1.94 15.50
CA TRP A 204 8.93 2.50 16.10
C TRP A 204 7.67 1.88 15.51
N ASN A 205 6.88 1.24 16.37
CA ASN A 205 5.61 0.60 16.04
C ASN A 205 4.39 1.29 16.70
N GLN A 206 4.64 2.35 17.46
CA GLN A 206 3.63 3.17 18.15
C GLN A 206 4.00 4.64 18.04
N GLY A 207 2.98 5.49 17.93
CA GLY A 207 3.15 6.92 17.83
C GLY A 207 2.38 7.55 16.69
N THR A 208 2.79 8.74 16.29
CA THR A 208 2.15 9.50 15.22
C THR A 208 3.13 9.83 14.10
N PHE A 209 2.60 10.02 12.91
CA PHE A 209 3.35 10.59 11.80
C PHE A 209 2.64 11.81 11.23
N GLU A 210 3.44 12.73 10.69
CA GLU A 210 3.00 13.88 9.89
C GLU A 210 3.82 13.92 8.60
N ILE A 211 3.17 13.97 7.44
CA ILE A 211 3.79 14.12 6.13
C ILE A 211 3.46 15.51 5.60
N ASP A 212 4.47 16.36 5.43
CA ASP A 212 4.35 17.69 4.85
C ASP A 212 4.98 17.72 3.46
N PHE A 213 4.15 17.80 2.42
CA PHE A 213 4.61 17.82 1.03
C PHE A 213 5.27 19.15 0.59
N SER A 214 5.23 20.16 1.44
CA SER A 214 5.96 21.41 1.21
C SER A 214 7.40 21.39 1.76
N GLY A 215 7.71 20.42 2.63
CA GLY A 215 9.01 20.31 3.31
C GLY A 215 10.11 19.86 2.36
N LYS A 216 11.26 20.58 2.38
CA LYS A 216 12.46 20.23 1.59
C LYS A 216 13.67 20.13 2.50
N SER A 217 14.53 19.13 2.25
CA SER A 217 15.87 19.08 2.85
C SER A 217 16.85 19.93 2.07
N LYS A 218 17.85 20.47 2.78
CA LYS A 218 18.96 21.21 2.17
C LYS A 218 20.22 20.37 2.02
N GLN A 219 20.29 19.20 2.68
CA GLN A 219 21.51 18.40 2.75
C GLN A 219 21.18 16.92 2.62
N ARG A 220 21.95 16.18 1.83
CA ARG A 220 21.88 14.73 1.76
C ARG A 220 22.82 14.11 2.79
N ARG A 221 22.26 13.31 3.71
CA ARG A 221 23.02 12.57 4.73
C ARG A 221 22.83 11.07 4.66
N THR A 222 21.87 10.58 3.88
CA THR A 222 21.73 9.16 3.62
C THR A 222 22.70 8.70 2.54
N THR A 223 23.28 7.52 2.73
CA THR A 223 24.28 6.95 1.81
C THR A 223 23.67 5.85 0.93
N ARG A 224 22.53 5.28 1.33
CA ARG A 224 21.84 4.17 0.67
C ARG A 224 20.55 4.61 0.00
N SER A 225 20.02 3.79 -0.92
CA SER A 225 18.65 3.94 -1.42
C SER A 225 17.64 3.61 -0.32
N THR A 226 16.39 4.06 -0.46
CA THR A 226 15.30 3.74 0.48
C THR A 226 15.17 2.23 0.73
N GLN A 227 15.22 1.41 -0.33
CA GLN A 227 15.21 -0.04 -0.19
C GLN A 227 16.42 -0.59 0.56
N GLY A 228 17.61 -0.04 0.28
CA GLY A 228 18.84 -0.42 0.99
C GLY A 228 18.79 -0.07 2.48
N LEU A 229 18.22 1.08 2.84
CA LEU A 229 17.97 1.48 4.22
C LEU A 229 17.00 0.54 4.93
N LEU A 230 15.89 0.19 4.27
CA LEU A 230 14.88 -0.71 4.83
C LEU A 230 15.43 -2.13 5.03
N MET A 231 16.17 -2.66 4.06
CA MET A 231 16.79 -4.00 4.20
C MET A 231 17.77 -4.05 5.37
N GLU A 232 18.62 -3.04 5.51
CA GLU A 232 19.56 -2.97 6.62
C GLU A 232 18.87 -2.77 7.97
N ALA A 233 17.86 -1.91 8.04
CA ALA A 233 17.06 -1.74 9.25
C ALA A 233 16.40 -3.05 9.70
N LEU A 234 15.80 -3.80 8.78
CA LEU A 234 15.18 -5.10 9.07
C LEU A 234 16.22 -6.13 9.55
N ARG A 235 17.40 -6.15 8.93
CA ARG A 235 18.51 -7.02 9.38
C ARG A 235 18.92 -6.73 10.82
N LEU A 236 19.09 -5.44 11.14
CA LEU A 236 19.45 -5.01 12.51
C LEU A 236 18.35 -5.36 13.53
N LEU A 237 17.08 -5.20 13.16
CA LEU A 237 15.94 -5.60 13.99
C LEU A 237 15.93 -7.10 14.28
N ASP A 238 16.20 -7.92 13.27
CA ASP A 238 16.26 -9.37 13.43
C ASP A 238 17.44 -9.82 14.31
N GLU A 239 18.61 -9.17 14.19
CA GLU A 239 19.77 -9.41 15.05
C GLU A 239 19.45 -9.05 16.51
N ALA A 240 18.89 -7.85 16.75
CA ALA A 240 18.52 -7.40 18.09
C ALA A 240 17.48 -8.32 18.77
N ARG A 241 16.57 -8.92 18.01
CA ARG A 241 15.60 -9.90 18.54
C ARG A 241 16.24 -11.23 18.90
N ARG A 242 17.24 -11.70 18.14
CA ARG A 242 17.97 -12.94 18.46
C ARG A 242 18.77 -12.80 19.74
N ASP A 243 19.46 -11.67 19.92
CA ASP A 243 20.24 -11.38 21.13
C ASP A 243 19.37 -11.31 22.40
N GLN A 244 18.08 -10.92 22.28
CA GLN A 244 17.13 -10.90 23.39
C GLN A 244 16.53 -12.27 23.74
N VAL A 245 16.63 -13.25 22.86
CA VAL A 245 16.12 -14.63 23.09
C VAL A 245 17.22 -15.54 23.64
N GLU A 246 18.50 -15.22 23.42
CA GLU A 246 19.65 -16.01 23.87
C GLU A 246 20.26 -15.53 25.20
N GLY A 247 19.78 -14.41 25.78
CA GLY A 247 20.20 -13.87 27.08
C GLY A 247 19.09 -13.98 28.13
#